data_039cf0acb53756b38716854d9fe7568d
#
_entry.id   039cf0acb53756b38716854d9fe7568d
#
_cell.length_a   1.000
_cell.length_b   1.000
_cell.length_c   1.000
_cell.angle_alpha   90.00
_cell.angle_beta   90.00
_cell.angle_gamma   90.00
#
_symmetry.space_group_name_H-M   'P 1'
#
loop_
_entity.id
_entity.type
_entity.pdbx_description
1 polymer ?
#
loop_
_entity_poly.entity_id
_entity_poly.type
_entity_poly.pdbx_seq_one_letter_code
_entity_poly.pdbx_strand_id
1 'polypeptide(L)'
;MGASPAGKALCFEDQYASSGGQLYELMVGHDRFNADLRPLMRPLLEKRGQPAGLCCHPYDCATWLVAEEAGVSLTDALGGPLDGPLDVTTGLSWAGYANAALRQRIEPVMVEFLKKRGRLGDF
;
A
#
# COMPACT_ATOMS: atom_id res chain seq x y z
N MET A 1 7.69 16.68 -1.46
CA MET A 1 8.53 15.56 -1.89
C MET A 1 9.81 16.05 -2.51
N GLY A 2 10.95 15.43 -2.21
CA GLY A 2 12.22 15.81 -2.79
C GLY A 2 12.36 15.42 -4.26
N ALA A 3 13.29 16.05 -4.98
CA ALA A 3 13.60 15.69 -6.34
C ALA A 3 14.37 14.36 -6.37
N SER A 4 14.11 13.52 -7.38
CA SER A 4 14.87 12.30 -7.59
C SER A 4 16.22 12.64 -8.25
N PRO A 5 17.31 11.93 -7.88
CA PRO A 5 18.57 12.07 -8.56
C PRO A 5 18.46 11.66 -10.04
N ALA A 6 19.29 12.26 -10.88
CA ALA A 6 19.33 11.91 -12.30
C ALA A 6 19.61 10.41 -12.49
N GLY A 7 18.90 9.77 -13.41
CA GLY A 7 19.02 8.35 -13.69
C GLY A 7 18.34 7.42 -12.69
N LYS A 8 17.62 7.94 -11.73
CA LYS A 8 16.85 7.16 -10.75
C LYS A 8 15.35 7.27 -11.01
N ALA A 9 14.59 6.37 -10.41
CA ALA A 9 13.14 6.42 -10.50
C ALA A 9 12.61 7.71 -9.86
N LEU A 10 11.59 8.29 -10.48
CA LEU A 10 10.91 9.46 -9.91
C LEU A 10 10.06 9.03 -8.71
N CYS A 11 10.04 9.87 -7.70
CA CYS A 11 9.14 9.73 -6.54
C CYS A 11 8.15 10.89 -6.57
N PHE A 12 6.87 10.58 -6.47
CA PHE A 12 5.81 11.57 -6.43
C PHE A 12 4.62 11.04 -5.65
N GLU A 13 3.83 11.95 -5.14
CA GLU A 13 2.52 11.61 -4.60
C GLU A 13 1.50 11.66 -5.72
N ASP A 14 0.62 10.68 -5.75
CA ASP A 14 -0.43 10.61 -6.72
C ASP A 14 -1.72 10.10 -6.06
N GLN A 15 -2.85 10.56 -6.59
CA GLN A 15 -4.15 10.16 -6.07
C GLN A 15 -4.93 9.48 -7.18
N TYR A 16 -4.97 8.16 -7.11
CA TYR A 16 -5.75 7.36 -8.03
C TYR A 16 -7.22 7.34 -7.60
N ALA A 17 -8.10 7.24 -8.57
CA ALA A 17 -9.53 7.16 -8.32
C ALA A 17 -9.92 5.88 -7.56
N SER A 18 -9.10 4.82 -7.64
CA SER A 18 -9.37 3.55 -6.99
C SER A 18 -8.11 2.74 -6.76
N SER A 19 -8.16 1.82 -5.80
CA SER A 19 -7.09 0.84 -5.59
C SER A 19 -6.93 -0.09 -6.79
N GLY A 20 -8.02 -0.39 -7.51
CA GLY A 20 -7.94 -1.14 -8.76
C GLY A 20 -7.06 -0.44 -9.80
N GLY A 21 -7.12 0.86 -9.89
CA GLY A 21 -6.23 1.65 -10.74
C GLY A 21 -4.77 1.55 -10.32
N GLN A 22 -4.50 1.55 -9.01
CA GLN A 22 -3.14 1.36 -8.49
C GLN A 22 -2.58 -0.02 -8.84
N LEU A 23 -3.39 -1.07 -8.73
CA LEU A 23 -3.00 -2.43 -9.13
C LEU A 23 -2.71 -2.50 -10.63
N TYR A 24 -3.52 -1.84 -11.45
CA TYR A 24 -3.29 -1.76 -12.89
C TYR A 24 -1.93 -1.13 -13.20
N GLU A 25 -1.57 -0.04 -12.53
CA GLU A 25 -0.29 0.63 -12.75
C GLU A 25 0.91 -0.28 -12.40
N LEU A 26 0.76 -1.15 -11.41
CA LEU A 26 1.77 -2.17 -11.11
C LEU A 26 1.83 -3.25 -12.20
N MET A 27 0.67 -3.70 -12.69
CA MET A 27 0.59 -4.74 -13.72
C MET A 27 1.25 -4.33 -15.04
N VAL A 28 1.06 -3.09 -15.45
CA VAL A 28 1.60 -2.57 -16.72
C VAL A 28 3.01 -2.00 -16.58
N GLY A 29 3.57 -1.99 -15.37
CA GLY A 29 4.95 -1.54 -15.15
C GLY A 29 5.14 -0.03 -15.07
N HIS A 30 4.08 0.74 -14.95
CA HIS A 30 4.17 2.19 -14.73
C HIS A 30 4.68 2.47 -13.32
N ASP A 31 4.16 1.75 -12.32
CA ASP A 31 4.63 1.84 -10.94
C ASP A 31 5.44 0.59 -10.57
N ARG A 32 6.45 0.77 -9.75
CA ARG A 32 7.26 -0.34 -9.21
C ARG A 32 6.77 -0.81 -7.85
N PHE A 33 6.24 0.13 -7.09
CA PHE A 33 5.73 -0.09 -5.74
C PHE A 33 4.64 0.91 -5.47
N ASN A 34 3.57 0.47 -4.84
CA ASN A 34 2.61 1.36 -4.19
C ASN A 34 2.00 0.67 -2.97
N ALA A 35 1.40 1.46 -2.10
CA ALA A 35 0.81 0.96 -0.87
C ALA A 35 -0.32 1.89 -0.42
N ASP A 36 -1.30 1.32 0.23
CA ASP A 36 -2.33 2.07 0.93
C ASP A 36 -2.21 1.79 2.43
N LEU A 37 -1.66 2.74 3.15
CA LEU A 37 -1.42 2.64 4.59
C LEU A 37 -2.44 3.44 5.41
N ARG A 38 -3.45 4.01 4.76
CA ARG A 38 -4.43 4.87 5.43
C ARG A 38 -5.11 4.21 6.63
N PRO A 39 -5.48 2.93 6.60
CA PRO A 39 -6.06 2.28 7.77
C PRO A 39 -5.13 2.26 8.99
N LEU A 40 -3.83 2.20 8.78
CA LEU A 40 -2.85 2.24 9.87
C LEU A 40 -2.73 3.63 10.49
N MET A 41 -3.09 4.67 9.74
CA MET A 41 -3.04 6.05 10.22
C MET A 41 -4.24 6.44 11.08
N ARG A 42 -5.30 5.64 11.07
CA ARG A 42 -6.54 5.95 11.78
C ARG A 42 -6.33 6.24 13.28
N PRO A 43 -5.61 5.41 14.05
CA PRO A 43 -5.38 5.71 15.47
C PRO A 43 -4.65 7.03 15.69
N LEU A 44 -3.71 7.36 14.83
CA LEU A 44 -2.98 8.63 14.91
C LEU A 44 -3.89 9.82 14.61
N LEU A 45 -4.73 9.71 13.58
CA LEU A 45 -5.68 10.76 13.21
C LEU A 45 -6.70 10.98 14.32
N GLU A 46 -7.23 9.92 14.92
CA GLU A 46 -8.17 9.99 16.04
C GLU A 46 -7.53 10.70 17.25
N LYS A 47 -6.28 10.38 17.56
CA LYS A 47 -5.51 11.02 18.62
C LYS A 47 -5.38 12.54 18.41
N ARG A 48 -5.29 12.97 17.15
CA ARG A 48 -5.16 14.40 16.78
C ARG A 48 -6.48 15.09 16.54
N GLY A 49 -7.60 14.39 16.77
CA GLY A 49 -8.93 14.92 16.53
C GLY A 49 -9.24 15.15 15.05
N GLN A 50 -8.54 14.48 14.16
CA GLN A 50 -8.72 14.60 12.72
C GLN A 50 -9.58 13.46 12.20
N PRO A 51 -10.48 13.69 11.22
CA PRO A 51 -11.29 12.62 10.66
C PRO A 51 -10.42 11.67 9.84
N ALA A 52 -10.72 10.35 9.95
CA ALA A 52 -10.16 9.37 9.04
C ALA A 52 -10.81 9.54 7.66
N GLY A 53 -9.98 9.64 6.62
CA GLY A 53 -10.48 9.69 5.25
C GLY A 53 -10.93 8.33 4.73
N LEU A 54 -11.39 8.31 3.49
CA LEU A 54 -11.67 7.07 2.78
C LEU A 54 -10.39 6.26 2.62
N CYS A 55 -10.52 4.94 2.67
CA CYS A 55 -9.40 4.02 2.46
C CYS A 55 -9.85 2.86 1.58
N CYS A 56 -8.92 1.97 1.24
CA CYS A 56 -9.22 0.78 0.48
C CYS A 56 -10.16 -0.13 1.28
N HIS A 57 -11.14 -0.68 0.63
CA HIS A 57 -12.02 -1.72 1.14
C HIS A 57 -11.81 -3.03 0.37
N PRO A 58 -12.28 -4.17 0.89
CA PRO A 58 -12.06 -5.44 0.20
C PRO A 58 -12.51 -5.46 -1.26
N TYR A 59 -13.61 -4.82 -1.59
CA TYR A 59 -14.09 -4.77 -2.98
C TYR A 59 -13.16 -3.98 -3.91
N ASP A 60 -12.37 -3.05 -3.39
CA ASP A 60 -11.40 -2.28 -4.18
C ASP A 60 -10.25 -3.15 -4.66
N CYS A 61 -10.04 -4.31 -4.03
CA CYS A 61 -9.01 -5.27 -4.38
C CYS A 61 -9.54 -6.40 -5.27
N ALA A 62 -10.66 -6.20 -5.94
CA ALA A 62 -11.29 -7.22 -6.79
C ALA A 62 -10.37 -7.72 -7.92
N THR A 63 -9.42 -6.90 -8.36
CA THR A 63 -8.46 -7.26 -9.40
C THR A 63 -7.18 -7.93 -8.86
N TRP A 64 -7.13 -8.23 -7.58
CA TRP A 64 -5.96 -8.83 -6.93
C TRP A 64 -5.47 -10.10 -7.63
N LEU A 65 -6.37 -11.04 -7.91
CA LEU A 65 -5.97 -12.29 -8.58
C LEU A 65 -5.37 -12.05 -9.97
N VAL A 66 -5.94 -11.09 -10.72
CA VAL A 66 -5.41 -10.70 -12.02
C VAL A 66 -4.01 -10.11 -11.87
N ALA A 67 -3.81 -9.26 -10.87
CA ALA A 67 -2.50 -8.66 -10.61
C ALA A 67 -1.45 -9.73 -10.27
N GLU A 68 -1.79 -10.70 -9.42
CA GLU A 68 -0.88 -11.80 -9.08
C GLU A 68 -0.53 -12.65 -10.30
N GLU A 69 -1.49 -12.96 -11.16
CA GLU A 69 -1.24 -13.68 -12.41
C GLU A 69 -0.31 -12.90 -13.34
N ALA A 70 -0.33 -11.58 -13.28
CA ALA A 70 0.57 -10.72 -14.04
C ALA A 70 1.96 -10.55 -13.40
N GLY A 71 2.22 -11.20 -12.26
CA GLY A 71 3.53 -11.15 -11.58
C GLY A 71 3.65 -10.11 -10.48
N VAL A 72 2.59 -9.38 -10.16
CA VAL A 72 2.55 -8.43 -9.06
C VAL A 72 2.49 -9.21 -7.74
N SER A 73 3.28 -8.80 -6.75
CA SER A 73 3.23 -9.36 -5.40
C SER A 73 2.42 -8.43 -4.50
N LEU A 74 1.35 -8.92 -3.92
CA LEU A 74 0.47 -8.18 -3.01
C LEU A 74 0.49 -8.80 -1.63
N THR A 75 0.60 -7.93 -0.62
CA THR A 75 0.59 -8.33 0.78
C THR A 75 -0.25 -7.36 1.58
N ASP A 76 -0.52 -7.67 2.85
CA ASP A 76 -0.92 -6.62 3.77
C ASP A 76 0.28 -5.68 4.01
N ALA A 77 0.05 -4.59 4.74
CA ALA A 77 1.10 -3.58 4.95
C ALA A 77 2.29 -4.09 5.76
N LEU A 78 2.15 -5.19 6.49
CA LEU A 78 3.21 -5.76 7.34
C LEU A 78 3.83 -7.02 6.74
N GLY A 79 3.53 -7.32 5.48
CA GLY A 79 4.14 -8.45 4.77
C GLY A 79 3.42 -9.76 4.92
N GLY A 80 2.29 -9.80 5.61
CA GLY A 80 1.45 -10.98 5.72
C GLY A 80 0.52 -11.15 4.52
N PRO A 81 -0.29 -12.23 4.51
CA PRO A 81 -1.27 -12.41 3.46
C PRO A 81 -2.29 -11.28 3.43
N LEU A 82 -2.63 -10.81 2.23
CA LEU A 82 -3.72 -9.84 2.08
C LEU A 82 -5.05 -10.58 2.26
N ASP A 83 -5.76 -10.24 3.32
CA ASP A 83 -7.02 -10.87 3.66
C ASP A 83 -7.93 -9.87 4.37
N GLY A 84 -9.22 -10.10 4.27
CA GLY A 84 -10.22 -9.26 4.93
C GLY A 84 -11.62 -9.82 4.76
N PRO A 85 -12.56 -9.34 5.58
CA PRO A 85 -13.96 -9.77 5.46
C PRO A 85 -14.57 -9.30 4.14
N LEU A 86 -15.56 -10.04 3.67
CA LEU A 86 -16.33 -9.66 2.47
C LEU A 86 -17.39 -8.62 2.84
N ASP A 87 -16.95 -7.39 3.04
CA ASP A 87 -17.85 -6.27 3.35
C ASP A 87 -17.40 -5.02 2.58
N VAL A 88 -18.13 -3.94 2.76
CA VAL A 88 -17.88 -2.65 2.09
C VAL A 88 -17.47 -1.55 3.06
N THR A 89 -17.17 -1.89 4.31
CA THR A 89 -16.89 -0.92 5.36
C THR A 89 -15.51 -1.10 6.02
N THR A 90 -14.96 -2.32 6.01
CA THR A 90 -13.64 -2.59 6.60
C THR A 90 -12.55 -1.93 5.76
N GLY A 91 -11.65 -1.18 6.42
CA GLY A 91 -10.47 -0.63 5.76
C GLY A 91 -9.38 -1.69 5.62
N LEU A 92 -8.77 -1.79 4.43
CA LEU A 92 -7.62 -2.65 4.18
C LEU A 92 -6.37 -1.83 3.92
N SER A 93 -5.31 -2.12 4.64
CA SER A 93 -3.97 -1.66 4.29
C SER A 93 -3.28 -2.72 3.45
N TRP A 94 -2.58 -2.31 2.42
CA TRP A 94 -1.91 -3.24 1.53
C TRP A 94 -0.64 -2.63 0.93
N ALA A 95 0.23 -3.49 0.45
CA ALA A 95 1.42 -3.12 -0.29
C ALA A 95 1.51 -3.96 -1.56
N GLY A 96 1.86 -3.31 -2.66
CA GLY A 96 2.00 -3.96 -3.96
C GLY A 96 3.37 -3.68 -4.56
N TYR A 97 3.96 -4.73 -5.12
CA TYR A 97 5.28 -4.71 -5.75
C TYR A 97 5.15 -5.25 -7.17
N ALA A 98 5.72 -4.54 -8.14
CA ALA A 98 5.61 -4.95 -9.54
C ALA A 98 6.17 -6.36 -9.79
N ASN A 99 7.11 -6.81 -8.96
CA ASN A 99 7.68 -8.17 -9.03
C ASN A 99 8.30 -8.59 -7.69
N ALA A 100 8.65 -9.87 -7.57
CA ALA A 100 9.21 -10.44 -6.35
C ALA A 100 10.57 -9.86 -5.97
N ALA A 101 11.39 -9.47 -6.94
CA ALA A 101 12.70 -8.88 -6.66
C ALA A 101 12.57 -7.51 -5.97
N LEU A 102 11.63 -6.70 -6.41
CA LEU A 102 11.33 -5.42 -5.75
C LEU A 102 10.78 -5.63 -4.34
N ARG A 103 9.92 -6.62 -4.15
CA ARG A 103 9.41 -6.99 -2.83
C ARG A 103 10.55 -7.33 -1.87
N GLN A 104 11.49 -8.15 -2.30
CA GLN A 104 12.63 -8.56 -1.47
C GLN A 104 13.47 -7.37 -1.01
N ARG A 105 13.52 -6.31 -1.80
CA ARG A 105 14.32 -5.12 -1.48
C ARG A 105 13.56 -4.09 -0.65
N ILE A 106 12.28 -3.91 -0.89
CA ILE A 106 11.47 -2.84 -0.29
C ILE A 106 10.78 -3.30 0.99
N GLU A 107 10.16 -4.48 0.97
CA GLU A 107 9.33 -4.96 2.08
C GLU A 107 10.05 -4.97 3.44
N PRO A 108 11.28 -5.49 3.57
CA PRO A 108 11.93 -5.52 4.89
C PRO A 108 12.11 -4.13 5.50
N VAL A 109 12.45 -3.14 4.67
CA VAL A 109 12.64 -1.76 5.12
C VAL A 109 11.34 -1.13 5.56
N MET A 110 10.29 -1.29 4.75
CA MET A 110 8.97 -0.75 5.04
C MET A 110 8.37 -1.38 6.31
N VAL A 111 8.41 -2.70 6.41
CA VAL A 111 7.86 -3.43 7.55
C VAL A 111 8.58 -3.06 8.84
N GLU A 112 9.89 -2.98 8.81
CA GLU A 112 10.68 -2.55 9.97
C GLU A 112 10.30 -1.14 10.42
N PHE A 113 10.19 -0.22 9.49
CA PHE A 113 9.77 1.16 9.77
C PHE A 113 8.39 1.20 10.42
N LEU A 114 7.42 0.50 9.84
CA LEU A 114 6.05 0.49 10.36
C LEU A 114 5.97 -0.12 11.76
N LYS A 115 6.69 -1.23 12.00
CA LYS A 115 6.75 -1.86 13.32
C LYS A 115 7.38 -0.95 14.36
N LYS A 116 8.44 -0.25 13.99
CA LYS A 116 9.10 0.70 14.87
C LYS A 116 8.16 1.86 15.24
N ARG A 117 7.44 2.40 14.28
CA ARG A 117 6.44 3.45 14.51
C ARG A 117 5.32 2.97 15.41
N GLY A 118 4.80 1.77 15.18
CA GLY A 118 3.75 1.19 16.03
C GLY A 118 4.18 1.01 17.47
N ARG A 119 5.43 0.55 17.69
CA ARG A 119 5.99 0.40 19.04
C ARG A 119 6.15 1.74 19.77
N LEU A 120 6.38 2.81 19.04
CA LEU A 120 6.48 4.16 19.61
C LEU A 120 5.13 4.83 19.81
N GLY A 121 4.02 4.15 19.47
CA GLY A 121 2.68 4.69 19.62
C GLY A 121 2.32 5.76 18.60
N ASP A 122 3.02 5.82 17.47
CA ASP A 122 2.75 6.77 16.40
C ASP A 122 1.56 6.38 15.51
N PHE A 123 1.07 5.17 15.68
CA PHE A 123 -0.12 4.67 14.99
C PHE A 123 -1.21 4.30 15.97
#